data_d93b9c1faac1fa72fe6c4d78145e4168
#
_entry.id   d93b9c1faac1fa72fe6c4d78145e4168
#
_cell.length_a   1.000
_cell.length_b   1.000
_cell.length_c   1.000
_cell.angle_alpha   90.00
_cell.angle_beta   90.00
_cell.angle_gamma   90.00
#
_symmetry.space_group_name_H-M   'P 1'
#
loop_
_entity.id
_entity.type
_entity.pdbx_description
1 polymer ?
#
loop_
_entity_poly.entity_id
_entity_poly.type
_entity_poly.pdbx_seq_one_letter_code
_entity_poly.pdbx_strand_id
1 'polypeptide(L)'
;MLIRVTPERLNPEEAIEAVRRDEAGAVDVFLGIVRNTNKGRAVDHLVYDAYPSMAEKTMREVAEEALERFDLTDSAVLHRTGRLEIGETSLLVAVSAGHRAATFEAGHWLVNEVKRRVPVWKKEVWADGEEWIEGPESLGMERAPATMRGS
;
A
#
# COMPACT_ATOMS: atom_id res chain seq x y z
N MET A 1 -15.82 2.30 2.52
CA MET A 1 -14.51 1.70 2.21
C MET A 1 -13.97 2.27 0.90
N LEU A 2 -12.75 2.74 0.90
CA LEU A 2 -12.10 3.28 -0.29
C LEU A 2 -10.92 2.38 -0.67
N ILE A 3 -10.98 1.76 -1.85
CA ILE A 3 -9.95 0.85 -2.37
C ILE A 3 -9.56 1.32 -3.76
N ARG A 4 -8.25 1.51 -3.98
CA ARG A 4 -7.78 2.01 -5.29
C ARG A 4 -6.35 1.60 -5.59
N VAL A 5 -6.10 1.17 -6.82
CA VAL A 5 -4.76 1.03 -7.40
C VAL A 5 -4.71 1.97 -8.59
N THR A 6 -3.76 2.91 -8.62
CA THR A 6 -3.77 4.01 -9.57
C THR A 6 -2.35 4.52 -9.87
N PRO A 7 -2.07 5.00 -11.08
CA PRO A 7 -0.82 5.72 -11.35
C PRO A 7 -0.83 7.16 -10.85
N GLU A 8 -1.99 7.65 -10.41
CA GLU A 8 -2.16 9.02 -9.90
C GLU A 8 -1.60 9.19 -8.50
N ARG A 9 -1.25 10.43 -8.14
CA ARG A 9 -0.78 10.76 -6.80
C ARG A 9 -1.87 10.45 -5.78
N LEU A 10 -1.46 9.83 -4.66
CA LEU A 10 -2.39 9.52 -3.57
C LEU A 10 -2.62 10.76 -2.71
N ASN A 11 -3.89 11.01 -2.37
CA ASN A 11 -4.28 12.15 -1.56
C ASN A 11 -4.70 11.69 -0.15
N PRO A 12 -3.89 11.97 0.89
CA PRO A 12 -4.25 11.59 2.27
C PRO A 12 -5.57 12.18 2.74
N GLU A 13 -5.90 13.40 2.34
CA GLU A 13 -7.16 14.05 2.74
C GLU A 13 -8.38 13.27 2.24
N GLU A 14 -8.31 12.76 1.02
CA GLU A 14 -9.39 11.94 0.46
C GLU A 14 -9.60 10.67 1.29
N ALA A 15 -8.52 10.02 1.70
CA ALA A 15 -8.60 8.81 2.50
C ALA A 15 -9.13 9.09 3.90
N ILE A 16 -8.71 10.18 4.52
CA ILE A 16 -9.19 10.60 5.84
C ILE A 16 -10.70 10.85 5.78
N GLU A 17 -11.16 11.62 4.82
CA GLU A 17 -12.60 11.92 4.67
C GLU A 17 -13.41 10.65 4.38
N ALA A 18 -12.83 9.72 3.63
CA ALA A 18 -13.51 8.46 3.30
C ALA A 18 -13.79 7.60 4.54
N VAL A 19 -12.94 7.67 5.58
CA VAL A 19 -13.09 6.83 6.77
C VAL A 19 -13.70 7.56 7.97
N ARG A 20 -13.84 8.88 7.92
CA ARG A 20 -14.47 9.65 9.01
C ARG A 20 -15.93 9.30 9.16
N ARG A 21 -16.36 9.13 10.41
CA ARG A 21 -17.75 8.91 10.80
C ARG A 21 -17.97 9.55 12.15
N ASP A 22 -19.21 9.94 12.43
CA ASP A 22 -19.56 10.59 13.71
C ASP A 22 -19.29 9.70 14.92
N GLU A 23 -19.42 8.38 14.74
CA GLU A 23 -19.18 7.40 15.79
C GLU A 23 -17.70 7.04 15.98
N ALA A 24 -16.82 7.48 15.10
CA ALA A 24 -15.38 7.19 15.19
C ALA A 24 -14.67 8.22 16.06
N GLY A 25 -13.97 7.75 17.07
CA GLY A 25 -13.17 8.59 17.95
C GLY A 25 -11.71 8.70 17.55
N ALA A 26 -11.28 7.86 16.58
CA ALA A 26 -9.88 7.83 16.14
C ALA A 26 -9.77 7.54 14.66
N VAL A 27 -8.81 8.19 14.00
CA VAL A 27 -8.40 7.91 12.64
C VAL A 27 -6.88 7.77 12.66
N ASP A 28 -6.36 6.68 12.09
CA ASP A 28 -4.92 6.47 11.92
C ASP A 28 -4.61 6.41 10.44
N VAL A 29 -3.51 7.04 10.03
CA VAL A 29 -3.08 7.11 8.63
C VAL A 29 -1.64 6.67 8.52
N PHE A 30 -1.39 5.69 7.64
CA PHE A 30 -0.05 5.24 7.30
C PHE A 30 0.27 5.69 5.87
N LEU A 31 1.45 6.28 5.70
CA LEU A 31 1.99 6.64 4.39
C LEU A 31 3.31 5.89 4.19
N GLY A 32 3.34 5.00 3.20
CA GLY A 32 4.60 4.39 2.75
C GLY A 32 5.26 5.33 1.76
N ILE A 33 6.44 5.82 2.10
CA ILE A 33 7.13 6.88 1.35
C ILE A 33 8.41 6.33 0.74
N VAL A 34 8.75 6.77 -0.47
CA VAL A 34 9.97 6.37 -1.15
C VAL A 34 11.18 7.01 -0.47
N ARG A 35 12.09 6.16 0.04
CA ARG A 35 13.32 6.60 0.69
C ARG A 35 14.46 6.73 -0.32
N ASN A 36 15.44 7.58 0.00
CA ASN A 36 16.63 7.79 -0.85
C ASN A 36 17.73 6.73 -0.63
N THR A 37 17.55 5.81 0.30
CA THR A 37 18.51 4.72 0.55
C THR A 37 17.82 3.41 0.89
N ASN A 38 18.46 2.31 0.55
CA ASN A 38 18.06 0.98 0.96
C ASN A 38 19.30 0.12 1.15
N LYS A 39 19.48 -0.45 2.36
CA LYS A 39 20.62 -1.30 2.70
C LYS A 39 21.96 -0.60 2.40
N GLY A 40 22.04 0.70 2.68
CA GLY A 40 23.25 1.50 2.46
C GLY A 40 23.48 1.93 1.02
N ARG A 41 22.59 1.60 0.11
CA ARG A 41 22.69 1.95 -1.31
C ARG A 41 21.77 3.11 -1.65
N ALA A 42 22.27 4.08 -2.41
CA ALA A 42 21.50 5.24 -2.85
C ALA A 42 20.45 4.81 -3.89
N VAL A 43 19.20 5.20 -3.67
CA VAL A 43 18.08 4.92 -4.56
C VAL A 43 17.78 6.17 -5.38
N ASP A 44 17.66 6.01 -6.69
CA ASP A 44 17.26 7.10 -7.59
C ASP A 44 15.75 7.25 -7.60
N HIS A 45 15.04 6.16 -7.85
CA HIS A 45 13.58 6.12 -7.80
C HIS A 45 13.10 4.67 -7.66
N LEU A 46 11.81 4.51 -7.41
CA LEU A 46 11.16 3.20 -7.44
C LEU A 46 10.19 3.12 -8.61
N VAL A 47 9.91 1.89 -9.05
CA VAL A 47 8.83 1.62 -10.00
C VAL A 47 7.97 0.52 -9.40
N TYR A 48 6.68 0.77 -9.31
CA TYR A 48 5.71 -0.23 -8.88
C TYR A 48 4.89 -0.68 -10.07
N ASP A 49 4.64 -1.98 -10.16
CA ASP A 49 3.71 -2.52 -11.13
C ASP A 49 2.78 -3.53 -10.44
N ALA A 50 1.62 -3.75 -11.02
CA ALA A 50 0.57 -4.53 -10.39
C ALA A 50 -0.34 -5.17 -11.43
N TYR A 51 -1.15 -6.12 -10.97
CA TYR A 51 -2.37 -6.54 -11.66
C TYR A 51 -3.52 -5.74 -11.01
N PRO A 52 -3.94 -4.60 -11.58
CA PRO A 52 -4.81 -3.66 -10.87
C PRO A 52 -6.12 -4.26 -10.34
N SER A 53 -6.85 -5.00 -11.17
CA SER A 53 -8.13 -5.61 -10.75
C SER A 53 -7.93 -6.62 -9.62
N MET A 54 -6.93 -7.48 -9.75
CA MET A 54 -6.62 -8.48 -8.72
C MET A 54 -6.10 -7.80 -7.45
N ALA A 55 -5.30 -6.76 -7.60
CA ALA A 55 -4.78 -6.00 -6.47
C ALA A 55 -5.91 -5.34 -5.68
N GLU A 56 -6.83 -4.68 -6.36
CA GLU A 56 -7.97 -4.04 -5.70
C GLU A 56 -8.88 -5.05 -5.03
N LYS A 57 -9.11 -6.20 -5.66
CA LYS A 57 -9.91 -7.29 -5.07
C LYS A 57 -9.27 -7.78 -3.77
N THR A 58 -7.96 -8.07 -3.80
CA THR A 58 -7.23 -8.55 -2.63
C THR A 58 -7.17 -7.50 -1.53
N MET A 59 -6.97 -6.22 -1.89
CA MET A 59 -6.99 -5.12 -0.94
C MET A 59 -8.34 -5.00 -0.24
N ARG A 60 -9.43 -5.18 -0.98
CA ARG A 60 -10.78 -5.14 -0.43
C ARG A 60 -10.99 -6.29 0.56
N GLU A 61 -10.56 -7.49 0.20
CA GLU A 61 -10.65 -8.65 1.08
C GLU A 61 -9.89 -8.43 2.40
N VAL A 62 -8.66 -7.91 2.30
CA VAL A 62 -7.83 -7.60 3.48
C VAL A 62 -8.49 -6.52 4.33
N ALA A 63 -9.02 -5.48 3.70
CA ALA A 63 -9.70 -4.39 4.40
C ALA A 63 -10.96 -4.87 5.11
N GLU A 64 -11.73 -5.75 4.48
CA GLU A 64 -12.94 -6.34 5.09
C GLU A 64 -12.57 -7.21 6.30
N GLU A 65 -11.50 -8.01 6.20
CA GLU A 65 -11.00 -8.79 7.33
C GLU A 65 -10.60 -7.88 8.50
N ALA A 66 -9.95 -6.75 8.21
CA ALA A 66 -9.56 -5.79 9.23
C ALA A 66 -10.75 -5.17 9.94
N LEU A 67 -11.81 -4.80 9.19
CA LEU A 67 -13.02 -4.23 9.75
C LEU A 67 -13.61 -5.16 10.81
N GLU A 68 -13.70 -6.44 10.49
CA GLU A 68 -14.28 -7.44 11.38
C GLU A 68 -13.34 -7.78 12.55
N ARG A 69 -12.07 -8.01 12.25
CA ARG A 69 -11.06 -8.44 13.23
C ARG A 69 -10.78 -7.41 14.32
N PHE A 70 -10.79 -6.13 13.98
CA PHE A 70 -10.42 -5.05 14.90
C PHE A 70 -11.59 -4.14 15.29
N ASP A 71 -12.80 -4.51 14.88
CA ASP A 71 -13.99 -3.70 15.14
C ASP A 71 -13.81 -2.26 14.64
N LEU A 72 -13.37 -2.11 13.39
CA LEU A 72 -13.17 -0.81 12.77
C LEU A 72 -14.49 -0.21 12.28
N THR A 73 -14.54 1.10 12.22
CA THR A 73 -15.66 1.82 11.60
C THR A 73 -15.54 1.78 10.08
N ASP A 74 -14.35 2.10 9.54
CA ASP A 74 -14.10 2.05 8.10
C ASP A 74 -12.61 1.96 7.81
N SER A 75 -12.27 1.67 6.54
CA SER A 75 -10.88 1.60 6.09
C SER A 75 -10.72 2.09 4.66
N ALA A 76 -9.53 2.56 4.33
CA ALA A 76 -9.11 2.96 3.00
C ALA A 76 -7.74 2.39 2.72
N VAL A 77 -7.57 1.78 1.53
CA VAL A 77 -6.27 1.23 1.11
C VAL A 77 -6.04 1.64 -0.34
N LEU A 78 -5.01 2.44 -0.57
CA LEU A 78 -4.67 2.94 -1.89
C LEU A 78 -3.21 2.64 -2.19
N HIS A 79 -2.92 2.17 -3.39
CA HIS A 79 -1.55 1.93 -3.85
C HIS A 79 -1.32 2.62 -5.19
N ARG A 80 -0.20 3.33 -5.28
CA ARG A 80 0.22 3.98 -6.52
C ARG A 80 1.12 3.05 -7.34
N THR A 81 0.95 3.06 -8.66
CA THR A 81 1.79 2.31 -9.60
C THR A 81 2.59 3.29 -10.46
N GLY A 82 3.56 2.74 -11.20
CA GLY A 82 4.43 3.52 -12.06
C GLY A 82 5.67 4.01 -11.34
N ARG A 83 6.31 5.00 -11.92
CA ARG A 83 7.53 5.61 -11.37
C ARG A 83 7.19 6.55 -10.23
N LEU A 84 7.85 6.37 -9.11
CA LEU A 84 7.74 7.24 -7.93
C LEU A 84 9.11 7.81 -7.57
N GLU A 85 9.15 9.11 -7.37
CA GLU A 85 10.35 9.82 -6.95
C GLU A 85 10.52 9.76 -5.44
N ILE A 86 11.73 10.06 -4.95
CA ILE A 86 12.04 10.14 -3.52
C ILE A 86 11.02 11.08 -2.84
N GLY A 87 10.47 10.63 -1.73
CA GLY A 87 9.50 11.40 -0.94
C GLY A 87 8.04 11.20 -1.37
N GLU A 88 7.78 10.57 -2.50
CA GLU A 88 6.41 10.31 -2.93
C GLU A 88 5.79 9.13 -2.21
N THR A 89 4.47 9.16 -2.06
CA THR A 89 3.71 8.12 -1.35
C THR A 89 3.33 6.98 -2.28
N SER A 90 3.73 5.76 -1.92
CA SER A 90 3.40 4.56 -2.68
C SER A 90 2.16 3.83 -2.14
N LEU A 91 2.02 3.78 -0.82
CA LEU A 91 0.93 3.09 -0.14
C LEU A 91 0.31 4.03 0.89
N LEU A 92 -1.00 4.08 0.89
CA LEU A 92 -1.77 4.86 1.87
C LEU A 92 -2.82 3.95 2.50
N VAL A 93 -2.78 3.84 3.83
CA VAL A 93 -3.77 3.10 4.60
C VAL A 93 -4.36 4.04 5.64
N ALA A 94 -5.68 4.16 5.66
CA ALA A 94 -6.40 4.92 6.66
C ALA A 94 -7.46 4.03 7.30
N VAL A 95 -7.55 4.09 8.62
CA VAL A 95 -8.54 3.32 9.38
C VAL A 95 -9.19 4.21 10.43
N SER A 96 -10.47 3.93 10.71
CA SER A 96 -11.19 4.62 11.77
C SER A 96 -11.85 3.61 12.71
N ALA A 97 -11.98 3.99 13.97
CA ALA A 97 -12.60 3.16 15.00
C ALA A 97 -13.09 4.03 16.14
N GLY A 98 -13.88 3.46 17.06
CA GLY A 98 -14.32 4.15 18.25
C GLY A 98 -13.16 4.58 19.14
N HIS A 99 -12.09 3.79 19.21
CA HIS A 99 -10.94 4.02 20.09
C HIS A 99 -9.60 3.79 19.36
N ARG A 100 -8.58 4.52 19.77
CA ARG A 100 -7.25 4.54 19.12
C ARG A 100 -6.50 3.21 19.11
N ALA A 101 -6.67 2.38 20.13
CA ALA A 101 -5.95 1.10 20.18
C ALA A 101 -6.27 0.23 18.96
N ALA A 102 -7.54 0.16 18.58
CA ALA A 102 -7.97 -0.60 17.41
C ALA A 102 -7.36 -0.04 16.11
N THR A 103 -7.28 1.30 15.98
CA THR A 103 -6.72 1.90 14.76
C THR A 103 -5.23 1.62 14.61
N PHE A 104 -4.46 1.68 15.70
CA PHE A 104 -3.03 1.37 15.64
C PHE A 104 -2.77 -0.10 15.32
N GLU A 105 -3.49 -1.00 15.96
CA GLU A 105 -3.36 -2.43 15.71
C GLU A 105 -3.76 -2.80 14.29
N ALA A 106 -4.88 -2.29 13.85
CA ALA A 106 -5.40 -2.56 12.51
C ALA A 106 -4.51 -1.97 11.41
N GLY A 107 -4.00 -0.75 11.62
CA GLY A 107 -3.09 -0.12 10.66
C GLY A 107 -1.83 -0.94 10.44
N HIS A 108 -1.21 -1.40 11.52
CA HIS A 108 -0.04 -2.28 11.45
C HIS A 108 -0.35 -3.59 10.72
N TRP A 109 -1.43 -4.25 11.12
CA TRP A 109 -1.85 -5.51 10.52
C TRP A 109 -2.14 -5.34 9.02
N LEU A 110 -2.88 -4.28 8.65
CA LEU A 110 -3.25 -4.00 7.26
C LEU A 110 -2.01 -3.80 6.37
N VAL A 111 -1.07 -3.00 6.81
CA VAL A 111 0.16 -2.75 6.04
C VAL A 111 0.90 -4.06 5.80
N ASN A 112 1.03 -4.90 6.82
CA ASN A 112 1.69 -6.20 6.69
C ASN A 112 0.95 -7.13 5.73
N GLU A 113 -0.37 -7.20 5.82
CA GLU A 113 -1.18 -8.06 4.95
C GLU A 113 -1.19 -7.58 3.50
N VAL A 114 -1.24 -6.27 3.29
CA VAL A 114 -1.13 -5.70 1.94
C VAL A 114 0.19 -6.13 1.30
N LYS A 115 1.28 -5.97 2.01
CA LYS A 115 2.62 -6.34 1.49
C LYS A 115 2.74 -7.83 1.24
N ARG A 116 2.11 -8.65 2.06
CA ARG A 116 2.18 -10.10 1.96
C ARG A 116 1.29 -10.67 0.84
N ARG A 117 0.11 -10.09 0.61
CA ARG A 117 -0.94 -10.70 -0.21
C ARG A 117 -1.27 -9.99 -1.51
N VAL A 118 -1.13 -8.66 -1.54
CA VAL A 118 -1.58 -7.88 -2.70
C VAL A 118 -0.57 -7.97 -3.85
N PRO A 119 -1.02 -8.31 -5.07
CA PRO A 119 -0.12 -8.49 -6.22
C PRO A 119 0.39 -7.16 -6.78
N VAL A 120 1.36 -6.60 -6.06
CA VAL A 120 2.11 -5.40 -6.40
C VAL A 120 3.60 -5.72 -6.25
N TRP A 121 4.40 -5.39 -7.24
CA TRP A 121 5.84 -5.62 -7.27
C TRP A 121 6.59 -4.30 -7.31
N LYS A 122 7.78 -4.26 -6.70
CA LYS A 122 8.60 -3.07 -6.58
C LYS A 122 9.96 -3.28 -7.24
N LYS A 123 10.33 -2.39 -8.14
CA LYS A 123 11.67 -2.30 -8.73
C LYS A 123 12.40 -1.11 -8.12
N GLU A 124 13.64 -1.34 -7.72
CA GLU A 124 14.52 -0.30 -7.22
C GLU A 124 15.50 0.09 -8.32
N VAL A 125 15.61 1.37 -8.60
CA VAL A 125 16.51 1.91 -9.63
C VAL A 125 17.60 2.74 -8.95
N TRP A 126 18.85 2.42 -9.29
CA TRP A 126 20.04 3.09 -8.79
C TRP A 126 20.75 3.80 -9.96
N ALA A 127 21.82 4.52 -9.68
CA ALA A 127 22.63 5.17 -10.72
C ALA A 127 23.24 4.17 -11.71
N ASP A 128 23.57 2.96 -11.21
CA ASP A 128 24.30 1.94 -11.96
C ASP A 128 23.49 0.68 -12.30
N GLY A 129 22.17 0.72 -12.15
CA GLY A 129 21.35 -0.43 -12.48
C GLY A 129 19.99 -0.40 -11.83
N GLU A 130 19.30 -1.55 -11.91
CA GLU A 130 17.98 -1.72 -11.36
C GLU A 130 17.70 -3.19 -11.06
N GLU A 131 16.77 -3.44 -10.13
CA GLU A 131 16.37 -4.80 -9.77
C GLU A 131 14.95 -4.82 -9.22
N TRP A 132 14.16 -5.82 -9.61
CA TRP A 132 12.88 -6.11 -8.97
C TRP A 132 13.18 -6.76 -7.63
N ILE A 133 12.82 -6.09 -6.53
CA ILE A 133 13.27 -6.49 -5.19
C ILE A 133 12.17 -6.98 -4.27
N GLU A 134 10.91 -6.75 -4.60
CA GLU A 134 9.80 -7.09 -3.69
C GLU A 134 8.53 -7.39 -4.45
N GLY A 135 7.81 -8.39 -3.98
CA GLY A 135 6.48 -8.78 -4.46
C GLY A 135 5.74 -9.51 -3.36
N PRO A 136 4.47 -9.86 -3.58
CA PRO A 136 3.67 -10.54 -2.57
C PRO A 136 4.19 -11.96 -2.31
N GLU A 137 4.20 -12.38 -1.06
CA GLU A 137 4.61 -13.74 -0.67
C GLU A 137 3.77 -14.80 -1.38
N SER A 138 2.47 -14.54 -1.51
CA SER A 138 1.53 -15.50 -2.10
C SER A 138 1.78 -15.82 -3.57
N LEU A 139 2.42 -14.93 -4.32
CA LEU A 139 2.68 -15.10 -5.75
C LEU A 139 4.15 -15.18 -6.13
N GLY A 140 5.02 -14.62 -5.29
CA GLY A 140 6.46 -14.55 -5.58
C GLY A 140 6.80 -13.67 -6.77
N MET A 141 8.09 -13.60 -7.09
CA MET A 141 8.59 -12.76 -8.18
C MET A 141 8.29 -13.36 -9.56
N GLU A 142 8.20 -14.69 -9.66
CA GLU A 142 7.89 -15.37 -10.92
C GLU A 142 6.49 -15.10 -11.45
N ARG A 143 5.59 -14.64 -10.59
CA ARG A 143 4.20 -14.27 -10.97
C ARG A 143 4.05 -12.79 -11.32
N ALA A 144 5.14 -12.05 -11.38
CA ALA A 144 5.12 -10.63 -11.75
C ALA A 144 4.55 -10.44 -13.17
N PRO A 145 3.93 -9.27 -13.46
CA PRO A 145 3.45 -8.95 -14.80
C PRO A 145 4.54 -9.10 -15.86
N ALA A 146 4.17 -9.47 -17.08
CA ALA A 146 5.12 -9.71 -18.16
C ALA A 146 6.01 -8.49 -18.46
N THR A 147 5.50 -7.29 -18.27
CA THR A 147 6.23 -6.02 -18.44
C THR A 147 7.44 -5.92 -17.50
N MET A 148 7.37 -6.61 -16.35
CA MET A 148 8.47 -6.65 -15.39
C MET A 148 9.48 -7.73 -15.72
N ARG A 149 9.01 -8.88 -16.20
CA ARG A 149 9.86 -10.07 -16.39
C ARG A 149 10.76 -9.97 -17.61
N GLY A 150 10.47 -9.07 -18.54
CA GLY A 150 11.23 -8.90 -19.77
C GLY A 150 12.32 -7.83 -19.72
N SER A 151 12.53 -7.20 -18.57
CA SER A 151 13.48 -6.09 -18.43
C SER A 151 14.78 -6.50 -17.78
#